data_4f0df00f8814ad9ece48036d6a13715f
#
_entry.id   4f0df00f8814ad9ece48036d6a13715f
#
_cell.length_a   1.000
_cell.length_b   1.000
_cell.length_c   1.000
_cell.angle_alpha   90.00
_cell.angle_beta   90.00
_cell.angle_gamma   90.00
#
_symmetry.space_group_name_H-M   'P 1'
#
loop_
_entity.id
_entity.type
_entity.pdbx_description
1 polymer ?
#
loop_
_entity_poly.entity_id
_entity_poly.type
_entity_poly.pdbx_seq_one_letter_code
_entity_poly.pdbx_strand_id
1 'polypeptide(L)' 'MSHEELVLEAMRKAGKPLRPGDIAKMTGLESKEVSRIIKELRKKGLVHSPKRCYYALT' A
#
# COMPACT_ATOMS: atom_id res chain seq x y z
N MET A 1 1.95 13.35 -8.52
CA MET A 1 2.45 12.41 -7.50
C MET A 1 2.86 11.11 -8.16
N SER A 2 3.90 10.46 -7.64
CA SER A 2 4.26 9.13 -8.12
C SER A 2 3.25 8.12 -7.62
N HIS A 3 3.22 6.95 -8.24
CA HIS A 3 2.31 5.89 -7.80
C HIS A 3 2.65 5.42 -6.38
N GLU A 4 3.93 5.46 -6.00
CA GLU A 4 4.33 5.14 -4.62
C GLU A 4 3.71 6.15 -3.65
N GLU A 5 3.74 7.42 -4.01
CA GLU A 5 3.15 8.47 -3.19
C GLU A 5 1.65 8.27 -3.02
N LEU A 6 0.96 7.89 -4.10
CA LEU A 6 -0.47 7.63 -4.05
C LEU A 6 -0.78 6.50 -3.07
N VAL A 7 0.01 5.42 -3.12
CA VAL A 7 -0.19 4.28 -2.23
C VAL A 7 0.07 4.69 -0.78
N LEU A 8 1.17 5.40 -0.52
CA LEU A 8 1.50 5.84 0.83
C LEU A 8 0.40 6.77 1.38
N GLU A 9 -0.08 7.68 0.55
CA GLU A 9 -1.14 8.60 0.96
C GLU A 9 -2.42 7.87 1.31
N ALA A 10 -2.80 6.88 0.51
CA ALA A 10 -3.99 6.07 0.77
C ALA A 10 -3.87 5.33 2.10
N MET A 11 -2.71 4.76 2.37
CA MET A 11 -2.47 4.04 3.62
C MET A 11 -2.49 4.99 4.81
N ARG A 12 -1.94 6.19 4.65
CA ARG A 12 -1.93 7.21 5.70
C ARG A 12 -3.34 7.64 6.05
N LYS A 13 -4.17 7.90 5.02
CA LYS A 13 -5.56 8.33 5.22
C LYS A 13 -6.41 7.26 5.89
N ALA A 14 -6.16 6.00 5.55
CA ALA A 14 -6.94 4.89 6.11
C ALA A 14 -6.65 4.71 7.60
N GLY A 15 -5.41 4.92 8.01
CA GLY A 15 -5.02 4.77 9.41
C GLY A 15 -5.15 3.37 9.96
N LYS A 16 -5.19 2.37 9.07
CA LYS A 16 -5.35 0.96 9.45
C LYS A 16 -4.72 0.09 8.38
N PRO A 17 -4.41 -1.19 8.70
CA PRO A 17 -3.88 -2.10 7.67
C PRO A 17 -4.88 -2.28 6.54
N LEU A 18 -4.37 -2.32 5.31
CA LEU A 18 -5.17 -2.48 4.11
C LEU A 18 -4.64 -3.62 3.26
N ARG A 19 -5.54 -4.24 2.48
CA ARG A 19 -5.15 -5.21 1.47
C ARG A 19 -4.82 -4.47 0.18
N PRO A 20 -4.02 -5.06 -0.72
CA PRO A 20 -3.72 -4.41 -2.00
C PRO A 20 -4.97 -4.02 -2.79
N GLY A 21 -6.01 -4.85 -2.76
CA GLY A 21 -7.27 -4.54 -3.43
C GLY A 21 -7.95 -3.28 -2.88
N ASP A 22 -7.87 -3.08 -1.57
CA ASP A 22 -8.42 -1.89 -0.94
C ASP A 22 -7.67 -0.64 -1.40
N ILE A 23 -6.35 -0.74 -1.44
CA ILE A 23 -5.51 0.36 -1.88
C ILE A 23 -5.76 0.68 -3.35
N ALA A 24 -5.94 -0.36 -4.17
CA ALA A 24 -6.25 -0.18 -5.58
C ALA A 24 -7.53 0.62 -5.77
N LYS A 25 -8.56 0.33 -4.97
CA LYS A 25 -9.83 1.06 -5.02
C LYS A 25 -9.65 2.51 -4.61
N MET A 26 -8.83 2.76 -3.60
CA MET A 26 -8.61 4.12 -3.10
C MET A 26 -7.80 4.97 -4.06
N THR A 27 -6.86 4.37 -4.78
CA THR A 27 -5.93 5.10 -5.65
C THR A 27 -6.33 5.10 -7.10
N GLY A 28 -7.19 4.18 -7.52
CA GLY A 28 -7.53 3.99 -8.92
C GLY A 28 -6.47 3.22 -9.69
N LEU A 29 -5.47 2.70 -9.02
CA LEU A 29 -4.42 1.87 -9.64
C LEU A 29 -4.88 0.42 -9.74
N GLU A 30 -4.23 -0.34 -10.62
CA GLU A 30 -4.51 -1.76 -10.73
C GLU A 30 -3.93 -2.50 -9.53
N SER A 31 -4.61 -3.56 -9.08
CA SER A 31 -4.15 -4.37 -7.94
C SER A 31 -2.74 -4.90 -8.17
N LYS A 32 -2.44 -5.28 -9.42
CA LYS A 32 -1.13 -5.80 -9.80
C LYS A 32 -0.04 -4.76 -9.54
N GLU A 33 -0.31 -3.52 -9.92
CA GLU A 33 0.64 -2.43 -9.72
C GLU A 33 0.79 -2.10 -8.24
N VAL A 34 -0.33 -2.08 -7.51
CA VAL A 34 -0.29 -1.84 -6.07
C VAL A 34 0.56 -2.89 -5.36
N SER A 35 0.38 -4.15 -5.72
CA SER A 35 1.17 -5.25 -5.12
C SER A 35 2.66 -5.05 -5.35
N ARG A 36 3.04 -4.64 -6.55
CA ARG A 36 4.44 -4.39 -6.90
C ARG A 36 5.00 -3.23 -6.08
N ILE A 37 4.21 -2.16 -5.96
CA ILE A 37 4.62 -0.98 -5.19
C ILE A 37 4.79 -1.32 -3.72
N ILE A 38 3.87 -2.08 -3.15
CA ILE A 38 3.95 -2.50 -1.76
C ILE A 38 5.22 -3.30 -1.52
N LYS A 39 5.58 -4.18 -2.45
CA LYS A 39 6.80 -4.96 -2.34
C LYS A 39 8.04 -4.04 -2.28
N GLU A 40 8.06 -3.01 -3.12
CA GLU A 40 9.14 -2.04 -3.09
C GLU A 40 9.18 -1.23 -1.80
N LEU A 41 8.00 -0.81 -1.31
CA LEU A 41 7.93 -0.06 -0.07
C LEU A 41 8.37 -0.90 1.13
N ARG A 42 8.09 -2.20 1.10
CA ARG A 42 8.56 -3.11 2.15
C ARG A 42 10.08 -3.20 2.15
N LYS A 43 10.69 -3.25 0.97
CA LYS A 43 12.15 -3.27 0.85
C LYS A 43 12.77 -2.02 1.43
N LYS A 44 12.10 -0.88 1.28
CA LYS A 44 12.56 0.40 1.81
C LYS A 44 12.28 0.56 3.31
N GLY A 45 11.54 -0.37 3.91
CA GLY A 45 11.20 -0.31 5.32
C GLY A 45 10.06 0.64 5.65
N LEU A 46 9.31 1.08 4.66
CA LEU A 46 8.22 2.03 4.86
C LEU A 46 6.88 1.37 5.14
N VAL A 47 6.76 0.09 4.83
CA VAL A 47 5.53 -0.70 4.98
C VAL A 47 5.87 -2.04 5.59
N HIS A 48 4.98 -2.56 6.43
CA HIS A 48 5.12 -3.91 6.97
C HIS A 48 3.79 -4.65 6.86
N SER A 49 3.82 -5.96 7.04
CA SER A 49 2.64 -6.81 6.99
C SER A 49 2.32 -7.29 8.41
N PRO A 50 1.42 -6.61 9.13
CA PRO A 50 1.07 -7.02 10.48
C PRO A 50 0.21 -8.29 10.49
N LYS A 51 -0.42 -8.59 9.36
CA LYS A 51 -1.29 -9.73 9.20
C LYS A 51 -1.20 -10.20 7.76
N ARG A 52 -1.43 -11.49 7.53
CA ARG A 52 -1.38 -12.04 6.18
C ARG A 52 -2.28 -11.26 5.24
N CYS A 53 -1.75 -10.85 4.11
CA CYS A 53 -2.42 -10.08 3.05
C CYS A 53 -2.80 -8.66 3.45
N TYR A 54 -2.45 -8.21 4.65
CA TYR A 54 -2.67 -6.84 5.10
C TYR A 54 -1.34 -6.12 5.20
N TYR A 55 -1.35 -4.84 4.89
CA TYR A 55 -0.14 -4.01 4.90
C TYR A 55 -0.44 -2.69 5.60
N ALA A 56 0.54 -2.20 6.35
CA ALA A 56 0.41 -0.96 7.09
C ALA A 56 1.72 -0.18 7.05
N LEU A 57 1.64 1.12 7.28
CA LEU A 57 2.83 1.95 7.39
C LEU A 57 3.59 1.62 8.66
N THR A 58 4.91 1.63 8.56
CA THR A 58 5.77 1.39 9.74
C THR A 58 5.83 2.59 10.66
#